data_221504642f5e158bc9d68762bfe5d347
#
_entry.id   221504642f5e158bc9d68762bfe5d347
#
_cell.length_a   1.000
_cell.length_b   1.000
_cell.length_c   1.000
_cell.angle_alpha   90.00
_cell.angle_beta   90.00
_cell.angle_gamma   90.00
#
_symmetry.space_group_name_H-M   'P 1'
#
loop_
_entity.id
_entity.type
_entity.pdbx_description
1 polymer ?
#
loop_
_entity_poly.entity_id
_entity_poly.type
_entity_poly.pdbx_seq_one_letter_code
_entity_poly.pdbx_strand_id
1 'polypeptide(L)'
;MAETHHFDAATLFAMKGTVAVVTGGGTGIGLMITQALAANGAKVYITGRRMEVLEAAAKSHGPGSSFKGEIIPIGPCDVTKKEDLEKLVAELSEKEKYINLLVCNAGVSGPKAEPEHEEADDLKAKLWNNESVEEWQNTYRTDVTSVYFTTVAFLPLLQAAVEPKGQLERFAASVITISSMSGIMRHAQGHFSYNTAKGATVHLTKLMSSEFQKAGIRVNSIAPGYFPSEMTAKESNDQNKSHVPDEKIQEKGHVPLQRPGRDQEMGMTALYLAKNHYVNGEVIAVDGGVLNVVAGR
;
A
#
# COMPACT_ATOMS: atom_id res chain seq x y z
N MET A 1 22.06 -8.66 -33.97
CA MET A 1 22.60 -8.22 -32.64
C MET A 1 21.48 -8.30 -31.65
N ALA A 2 21.67 -8.92 -30.50
CA ALA A 2 20.68 -8.95 -29.46
C ALA A 2 20.45 -7.50 -28.94
N GLU A 3 19.22 -7.03 -28.98
CA GLU A 3 18.86 -5.68 -28.53
C GLU A 3 18.80 -5.64 -27.00
N THR A 4 19.96 -5.46 -26.35
CA THR A 4 20.06 -5.42 -24.89
C THR A 4 19.56 -4.11 -24.26
N HIS A 5 19.34 -3.04 -25.08
CA HIS A 5 18.86 -1.76 -24.58
C HIS A 5 17.46 -1.81 -23.93
N HIS A 6 16.66 -2.83 -24.24
CA HIS A 6 15.37 -3.04 -23.60
C HIS A 6 15.47 -3.45 -22.11
N PHE A 7 16.66 -3.81 -21.65
CA PHE A 7 16.89 -4.21 -20.26
C PHE A 7 17.44 -3.07 -19.38
N ASP A 8 17.64 -1.86 -19.94
CA ASP A 8 18.02 -0.73 -19.11
C ASP A 8 16.91 -0.35 -18.13
N ALA A 9 17.28 0.13 -16.94
CA ALA A 9 16.34 0.42 -15.86
C ALA A 9 15.31 1.49 -16.23
N ALA A 10 15.71 2.49 -17.01
CA ALA A 10 14.81 3.56 -17.43
C ALA A 10 13.70 3.04 -18.37
N THR A 11 14.01 2.05 -19.20
CA THR A 11 13.02 1.38 -20.06
C THR A 11 12.15 0.42 -19.27
N LEU A 12 12.75 -0.45 -18.43
CA LEU A 12 12.03 -1.46 -17.65
C LEU A 12 11.00 -0.85 -16.68
N PHE A 13 11.33 0.28 -16.07
CA PHE A 13 10.49 0.95 -15.07
C PHE A 13 9.77 2.20 -15.59
N ALA A 14 9.79 2.44 -16.90
CA ALA A 14 9.06 3.55 -17.49
C ALA A 14 7.54 3.44 -17.23
N MET A 15 6.97 4.49 -16.63
CA MET A 15 5.53 4.56 -16.30
C MET A 15 4.78 5.58 -17.17
N LYS A 16 5.41 6.05 -18.24
CA LYS A 16 4.77 7.00 -19.16
C LYS A 16 3.48 6.41 -19.75
N GLY A 17 2.37 7.14 -19.67
CA GLY A 17 1.04 6.69 -20.12
C GLY A 17 0.31 5.83 -19.08
N THR A 18 0.93 5.52 -17.93
CA THR A 18 0.28 4.83 -16.82
C THR A 18 -0.56 5.81 -16.02
N VAL A 19 -1.81 5.45 -15.77
CA VAL A 19 -2.71 6.12 -14.81
C VAL A 19 -2.77 5.26 -13.55
N ALA A 20 -2.42 5.85 -12.41
CA ALA A 20 -2.42 5.18 -11.12
C ALA A 20 -3.32 5.90 -10.11
N VAL A 21 -3.91 5.16 -9.18
CA VAL A 21 -4.65 5.68 -8.03
C VAL A 21 -4.03 5.12 -6.75
N VAL A 22 -3.73 5.99 -5.77
CA VAL A 22 -3.14 5.59 -4.49
C VAL A 22 -4.02 6.09 -3.34
N THR A 23 -4.63 5.18 -2.59
CA THR A 23 -5.38 5.53 -1.38
C THR A 23 -4.41 5.80 -0.22
N GLY A 24 -4.64 6.89 0.53
CA GLY A 24 -3.67 7.35 1.53
C GLY A 24 -2.35 7.80 0.90
N GLY A 25 -2.38 8.31 -0.35
CA GLY A 25 -1.20 8.66 -1.13
C GLY A 25 -0.47 9.95 -0.70
N GLY A 26 -1.00 10.68 0.29
CA GLY A 26 -0.46 11.98 0.72
C GLY A 26 0.64 11.90 1.80
N THR A 27 0.83 10.75 2.47
CA THR A 27 1.82 10.59 3.55
C THR A 27 2.43 9.18 3.56
N GLY A 28 3.51 8.98 4.30
CA GLY A 28 4.10 7.67 4.60
C GLY A 28 4.35 6.80 3.36
N ILE A 29 4.00 5.51 3.47
CA ILE A 29 4.21 4.52 2.40
C ILE A 29 3.46 4.89 1.11
N GLY A 30 2.23 5.41 1.24
CA GLY A 30 1.46 5.87 0.08
C GLY A 30 2.18 6.98 -0.69
N LEU A 31 2.78 7.94 0.01
CA LEU A 31 3.55 9.01 -0.61
C LEU A 31 4.85 8.49 -1.25
N MET A 32 5.56 7.55 -0.62
CA MET A 32 6.75 6.90 -1.19
C MET A 32 6.44 6.25 -2.54
N ILE A 33 5.35 5.50 -2.60
CA ILE A 33 4.85 4.86 -3.83
C ILE A 33 4.44 5.92 -4.86
N THR A 34 3.67 6.92 -4.45
CA THR A 34 3.23 8.04 -5.30
C THR A 34 4.41 8.72 -5.97
N GLN A 35 5.44 9.07 -5.19
CA GLN A 35 6.65 9.71 -5.71
C GLN A 35 7.40 8.81 -6.71
N ALA A 36 7.54 7.52 -6.41
CA ALA A 36 8.23 6.59 -7.31
C ALA A 36 7.50 6.45 -8.65
N LEU A 37 6.18 6.32 -8.63
CA LEU A 37 5.36 6.23 -9.85
C LEU A 37 5.44 7.52 -10.68
N ALA A 38 5.24 8.67 -10.05
CA ALA A 38 5.27 9.97 -10.73
C ALA A 38 6.67 10.30 -11.28
N ALA A 39 7.74 10.03 -10.52
CA ALA A 39 9.12 10.24 -10.98
C ALA A 39 9.47 9.40 -12.23
N ASN A 40 8.80 8.27 -12.44
CA ASN A 40 8.97 7.41 -13.61
C ASN A 40 7.95 7.70 -14.74
N GLY A 41 7.13 8.75 -14.61
CA GLY A 41 6.28 9.25 -15.67
C GLY A 41 4.80 8.92 -15.57
N ALA A 42 4.33 8.31 -14.47
CA ALA A 42 2.90 8.04 -14.26
C ALA A 42 2.11 9.31 -13.93
N LYS A 43 0.85 9.34 -14.34
CA LYS A 43 -0.17 10.21 -13.79
C LYS A 43 -0.77 9.54 -12.57
N VAL A 44 -0.52 10.10 -11.38
CA VAL A 44 -0.88 9.49 -10.10
C VAL A 44 -1.95 10.31 -9.40
N TYR A 45 -3.15 9.78 -9.31
CA TYR A 45 -4.21 10.31 -8.46
C TYR A 45 -4.01 9.83 -7.02
N ILE A 46 -3.98 10.77 -6.09
CA ILE A 46 -3.88 10.47 -4.66
C ILE A 46 -5.17 10.84 -3.96
N THR A 47 -5.68 9.95 -3.11
CA THR A 47 -6.93 10.16 -2.39
C THR A 47 -6.82 9.83 -0.91
N GLY A 48 -7.70 10.42 -0.11
CA GLY A 48 -7.77 10.22 1.34
C GLY A 48 -8.76 11.19 1.97
N ARG A 49 -8.88 11.16 3.30
CA ARG A 49 -9.85 11.96 4.04
C ARG A 49 -9.47 13.45 4.17
N ARG A 50 -8.18 13.77 4.17
CA ARG A 50 -7.62 15.12 4.42
C ARG A 50 -7.17 15.73 3.11
N MET A 51 -8.03 16.55 2.49
CA MET A 51 -7.72 17.14 1.19
C MET A 51 -6.51 18.05 1.24
N GLU A 52 -6.36 18.83 2.29
CA GLU A 52 -5.21 19.73 2.53
C GLU A 52 -3.87 18.97 2.54
N VAL A 53 -3.84 17.73 3.06
CA VAL A 53 -2.65 16.89 3.06
C VAL A 53 -2.33 16.40 1.65
N LEU A 54 -3.35 16.06 0.86
CA LEU A 54 -3.18 15.63 -0.53
C LEU A 54 -2.65 16.77 -1.40
N GLU A 55 -3.20 17.97 -1.25
CA GLU A 55 -2.76 19.18 -1.95
C GLU A 55 -1.33 19.57 -1.59
N ALA A 56 -0.97 19.51 -0.29
CA ALA A 56 0.40 19.74 0.17
C ALA A 56 1.38 18.71 -0.43
N ALA A 57 1.00 17.43 -0.47
CA ALA A 57 1.82 16.39 -1.09
C ALA A 57 2.04 16.63 -2.58
N ALA A 58 0.98 16.94 -3.33
CA ALA A 58 1.06 17.24 -4.76
C ALA A 58 1.94 18.45 -5.03
N LYS A 59 1.82 19.50 -4.23
CA LYS A 59 2.63 20.72 -4.36
C LYS A 59 4.11 20.50 -4.02
N SER A 60 4.39 19.74 -2.96
CA SER A 60 5.78 19.55 -2.48
C SER A 60 6.55 18.49 -3.24
N HIS A 61 5.85 17.48 -3.79
CA HIS A 61 6.45 16.31 -4.40
C HIS A 61 6.04 16.10 -5.87
N GLY A 62 5.25 17.02 -6.44
CA GLY A 62 4.97 17.02 -7.85
C GLY A 62 6.28 17.04 -8.62
N PRO A 63 6.48 16.14 -9.62
CA PRO A 63 7.70 16.11 -10.39
C PRO A 63 7.85 17.47 -11.10
N GLY A 64 8.99 18.12 -10.91
CA GLY A 64 9.34 19.34 -11.62
C GLY A 64 9.35 19.11 -13.15
N SER A 65 9.50 20.16 -13.92
CA SER A 65 9.47 20.16 -15.39
C SER A 65 10.38 19.12 -16.07
N SER A 66 11.32 18.53 -15.34
CA SER A 66 12.23 17.48 -15.82
C SER A 66 11.61 16.09 -15.87
N PHE A 67 10.52 15.86 -15.12
CA PHE A 67 9.81 14.57 -15.04
C PHE A 67 8.46 14.70 -15.75
N LYS A 68 8.06 13.65 -16.47
CA LYS A 68 6.84 13.65 -17.28
C LYS A 68 5.60 13.11 -16.57
N GLY A 69 5.69 12.84 -15.25
CA GLY A 69 4.59 12.36 -14.43
C GLY A 69 3.89 13.49 -13.66
N GLU A 70 2.77 13.17 -13.05
CA GLU A 70 1.95 14.12 -12.30
C GLU A 70 1.46 13.49 -11.00
N ILE A 71 1.28 14.32 -9.95
CA ILE A 71 0.58 13.94 -8.72
C ILE A 71 -0.67 14.82 -8.62
N ILE A 72 -1.83 14.21 -8.61
CA ILE A 72 -3.12 14.90 -8.69
C ILE A 72 -3.96 14.50 -7.47
N PRO A 73 -4.28 15.46 -6.58
CA PRO A 73 -5.20 15.18 -5.48
C PRO A 73 -6.63 15.02 -6.01
N ILE A 74 -7.36 14.02 -5.46
CA ILE A 74 -8.76 13.74 -5.79
C ILE A 74 -9.52 13.30 -4.53
N GLY A 75 -10.72 13.78 -4.34
CA GLY A 75 -11.54 13.50 -3.17
C GLY A 75 -12.09 14.74 -2.50
N PRO A 76 -12.34 14.77 -1.17
CA PRO A 76 -11.92 13.77 -0.18
C PRO A 76 -12.67 12.43 -0.27
N CYS A 77 -12.03 11.35 0.20
CA CYS A 77 -12.63 10.02 0.19
C CYS A 77 -12.27 9.25 1.47
N ASP A 78 -13.27 8.78 2.18
CA ASP A 78 -13.14 7.77 3.23
C ASP A 78 -13.38 6.38 2.60
N VAL A 79 -12.32 5.62 2.41
CA VAL A 79 -12.36 4.29 1.77
C VAL A 79 -13.24 3.27 2.53
N THR A 80 -13.65 3.57 3.76
CA THR A 80 -14.55 2.74 4.54
C THR A 80 -16.04 2.97 4.21
N LYS A 81 -16.34 3.94 3.32
CA LYS A 81 -17.69 4.31 2.89
C LYS A 81 -17.86 4.03 1.40
N LYS A 82 -18.84 3.20 1.05
CA LYS A 82 -19.11 2.87 -0.36
C LYS A 82 -19.52 4.10 -1.17
N GLU A 83 -20.28 4.99 -0.56
CA GLU A 83 -20.76 6.23 -1.18
C GLU A 83 -19.60 7.17 -1.57
N ASP A 84 -18.53 7.21 -0.76
CA ASP A 84 -17.35 8.01 -1.08
C ASP A 84 -16.53 7.34 -2.20
N LEU A 85 -16.45 6.01 -2.21
CA LEU A 85 -15.82 5.26 -3.30
C LEU A 85 -16.57 5.43 -4.63
N GLU A 86 -17.91 5.39 -4.60
CA GLU A 86 -18.74 5.63 -5.79
C GLU A 86 -18.52 7.03 -6.37
N LYS A 87 -18.49 8.06 -5.51
CA LYS A 87 -18.19 9.44 -5.91
C LYS A 87 -16.79 9.57 -6.51
N LEU A 88 -15.79 8.96 -5.87
CA LEU A 88 -14.40 8.97 -6.33
C LEU A 88 -14.27 8.33 -7.72
N VAL A 89 -14.90 7.16 -7.93
CA VAL A 89 -14.88 6.47 -9.23
C VAL A 89 -15.61 7.28 -10.29
N ALA A 90 -16.75 7.89 -9.95
CA ALA A 90 -17.50 8.75 -10.89
C ALA A 90 -16.65 9.96 -11.32
N GLU A 91 -16.08 10.70 -10.37
CA GLU A 91 -15.22 11.86 -10.66
C GLU A 91 -14.00 11.46 -11.49
N LEU A 92 -13.37 10.31 -11.20
CA LEU A 92 -12.23 9.84 -11.97
C LEU A 92 -12.63 9.41 -13.39
N SER A 93 -13.81 8.81 -13.56
CA SER A 93 -14.33 8.38 -14.88
C SER A 93 -14.63 9.56 -15.84
N GLU A 94 -14.83 10.76 -15.30
CA GLU A 94 -14.95 11.98 -16.13
C GLU A 94 -13.58 12.44 -16.67
N LYS A 95 -12.49 12.08 -15.99
CA LYS A 95 -11.11 12.52 -16.30
C LYS A 95 -10.31 11.46 -17.07
N GLU A 96 -10.56 10.17 -16.77
CA GLU A 96 -9.79 9.04 -17.29
C GLU A 96 -10.71 7.94 -17.81
N LYS A 97 -10.30 7.35 -18.93
CA LYS A 97 -11.04 6.22 -19.53
C LYS A 97 -10.69 4.88 -18.88
N TYR A 98 -9.54 4.79 -18.25
CA TYR A 98 -9.02 3.60 -17.58
C TYR A 98 -8.02 3.96 -16.48
N ILE A 99 -7.73 3.02 -15.60
CA ILE A 99 -6.57 3.05 -14.71
C ILE A 99 -5.75 1.77 -14.88
N ASN A 100 -4.42 1.90 -14.87
CA ASN A 100 -3.51 0.75 -14.98
C ASN A 100 -3.15 0.19 -13.61
N LEU A 101 -3.13 1.04 -12.57
CA LEU A 101 -2.68 0.67 -11.24
C LEU A 101 -3.57 1.27 -10.15
N LEU A 102 -4.05 0.40 -9.26
CA LEU A 102 -4.68 0.78 -8.00
C LEU A 102 -3.79 0.34 -6.84
N VAL A 103 -3.46 1.27 -5.95
CA VAL A 103 -2.72 0.97 -4.71
C VAL A 103 -3.66 1.18 -3.52
N CYS A 104 -4.08 0.08 -2.89
CA CYS A 104 -4.86 0.07 -1.67
C CYS A 104 -3.91 0.18 -0.47
N ASN A 105 -3.56 1.42 -0.09
CA ASN A 105 -2.58 1.70 0.95
C ASN A 105 -3.20 2.27 2.24
N ALA A 106 -4.36 2.94 2.17
CA ALA A 106 -5.01 3.47 3.36
C ALA A 106 -5.19 2.40 4.46
N GLY A 107 -4.80 2.70 5.68
CA GLY A 107 -4.83 1.76 6.79
C GLY A 107 -4.68 2.45 8.15
N VAL A 108 -4.88 1.68 9.24
CA VAL A 108 -4.74 2.12 10.63
C VAL A 108 -3.98 1.07 11.45
N SER A 109 -3.36 1.48 12.58
CA SER A 109 -2.59 0.56 13.42
C SER A 109 -3.44 -0.26 14.40
N GLY A 110 -4.70 0.12 14.61
CA GLY A 110 -5.55 -0.48 15.63
C GLY A 110 -5.08 -0.21 17.08
N PRO A 111 -5.76 -0.80 18.07
CA PRO A 111 -5.36 -0.72 19.48
C PRO A 111 -4.08 -1.49 19.76
N LYS A 112 -3.46 -1.19 20.90
CA LYS A 112 -2.28 -1.88 21.40
C LYS A 112 -2.58 -2.48 22.76
N ALA A 113 -2.34 -3.78 22.92
CA ALA A 113 -2.41 -4.51 24.16
C ALA A 113 -1.01 -4.86 24.73
N GLU A 114 -0.95 -5.29 25.97
CA GLU A 114 0.27 -5.72 26.66
C GLU A 114 0.15 -7.20 27.03
N PRO A 115 0.52 -8.14 26.13
CA PRO A 115 0.34 -9.58 26.36
C PRO A 115 1.44 -10.24 27.22
N GLU A 116 2.44 -9.49 27.66
CA GLU A 116 3.63 -10.02 28.32
C GLU A 116 3.38 -10.22 29.84
N HIS A 117 2.52 -11.18 30.20
CA HIS A 117 2.20 -11.57 31.59
C HIS A 117 2.16 -13.09 31.70
N GLU A 118 2.72 -13.63 32.79
CA GLU A 118 2.77 -15.08 33.07
C GLU A 118 1.46 -15.57 33.70
N GLU A 119 0.85 -14.73 34.58
CA GLU A 119 -0.38 -15.09 35.28
C GLU A 119 -1.62 -14.76 34.40
N ALA A 120 -2.54 -15.73 34.34
CA ALA A 120 -3.70 -15.63 33.45
C ALA A 120 -4.66 -14.48 33.81
N ASP A 121 -4.80 -14.16 35.09
CA ASP A 121 -5.65 -13.08 35.58
C ASP A 121 -5.09 -11.71 35.17
N ASP A 122 -3.78 -11.51 35.26
CA ASP A 122 -3.10 -10.29 34.84
C ASP A 122 -3.13 -10.17 33.34
N LEU A 123 -2.87 -11.24 32.61
CA LEU A 123 -2.96 -11.29 31.15
C LEU A 123 -4.37 -10.92 30.70
N LYS A 124 -5.41 -11.53 31.30
CA LYS A 124 -6.80 -11.20 31.00
C LYS A 124 -7.11 -9.74 31.27
N ALA A 125 -6.71 -9.20 32.41
CA ALA A 125 -6.99 -7.80 32.76
C ALA A 125 -6.36 -6.83 31.75
N LYS A 126 -5.13 -7.09 31.33
CA LYS A 126 -4.41 -6.26 30.34
C LYS A 126 -4.99 -6.35 28.94
N LEU A 127 -5.37 -7.52 28.47
CA LEU A 127 -5.97 -7.69 27.14
C LEU A 127 -7.42 -7.18 27.11
N TRP A 128 -8.22 -7.56 28.12
CA TRP A 128 -9.65 -7.23 28.15
C TRP A 128 -9.94 -5.74 28.29
N ASN A 129 -9.13 -5.01 29.05
CA ASN A 129 -9.37 -3.60 29.35
C ASN A 129 -8.70 -2.65 28.35
N ASN A 130 -7.74 -3.12 27.55
CA ASN A 130 -6.99 -2.28 26.62
C ASN A 130 -7.52 -2.30 25.18
N GLU A 131 -8.48 -3.17 24.87
CA GLU A 131 -9.03 -3.29 23.53
C GLU A 131 -10.56 -3.35 23.60
N SER A 132 -11.23 -2.73 22.63
CA SER A 132 -12.68 -2.81 22.45
C SER A 132 -13.04 -3.52 21.15
N VAL A 133 -14.26 -4.07 21.10
CA VAL A 133 -14.81 -4.69 19.89
C VAL A 133 -14.91 -3.65 18.76
N GLU A 134 -15.26 -2.42 19.08
CA GLU A 134 -15.39 -1.31 18.15
C GLU A 134 -14.05 -0.94 17.49
N GLU A 135 -12.95 -0.93 18.26
CA GLU A 135 -11.60 -0.70 17.73
C GLU A 135 -11.16 -1.83 16.79
N TRP A 136 -11.44 -3.08 17.15
CA TRP A 136 -11.22 -4.23 16.29
C TRP A 136 -12.01 -4.11 14.98
N GLN A 137 -13.29 -3.80 15.07
CA GLN A 137 -14.16 -3.60 13.89
C GLN A 137 -13.65 -2.46 13.00
N ASN A 138 -13.19 -1.35 13.60
CA ASN A 138 -12.63 -0.24 12.86
C ASN A 138 -11.34 -0.63 12.12
N THR A 139 -10.46 -1.41 12.78
CA THR A 139 -9.23 -1.92 12.18
C THR A 139 -9.54 -2.82 10.98
N TYR A 140 -10.45 -3.79 11.14
CA TYR A 140 -10.87 -4.66 10.04
C TYR A 140 -11.59 -3.91 8.92
N ARG A 141 -12.45 -2.97 9.27
CA ARG A 141 -13.16 -2.13 8.30
C ARG A 141 -12.19 -1.36 7.43
N THR A 142 -11.12 -0.80 8.04
CA THR A 142 -10.14 0.02 7.31
C THR A 142 -9.12 -0.84 6.58
N ASP A 143 -8.55 -1.88 7.20
CA ASP A 143 -7.40 -2.60 6.67
C ASP A 143 -7.77 -3.82 5.81
N VAL A 144 -9.03 -4.28 5.87
CA VAL A 144 -9.50 -5.46 5.11
C VAL A 144 -10.69 -5.11 4.22
N THR A 145 -11.80 -4.67 4.84
CA THR A 145 -13.06 -4.45 4.12
C THR A 145 -12.93 -3.35 3.08
N SER A 146 -12.25 -2.26 3.43
CA SER A 146 -12.01 -1.15 2.50
C SER A 146 -11.17 -1.57 1.29
N VAL A 147 -10.15 -2.43 1.49
CA VAL A 147 -9.30 -2.95 0.40
C VAL A 147 -10.14 -3.69 -0.63
N TYR A 148 -11.05 -4.55 -0.17
CA TYR A 148 -11.96 -5.27 -1.05
C TYR A 148 -12.91 -4.32 -1.80
N PHE A 149 -13.64 -3.47 -1.10
CA PHE A 149 -14.63 -2.60 -1.74
C PHE A 149 -14.00 -1.52 -2.62
N THR A 150 -12.83 -0.99 -2.25
CA THR A 150 -12.05 -0.10 -3.14
C THR A 150 -11.69 -0.83 -4.43
N THR A 151 -11.13 -2.05 -4.33
CA THR A 151 -10.78 -2.82 -5.52
C THR A 151 -11.99 -3.09 -6.40
N VAL A 152 -13.12 -3.53 -5.81
CA VAL A 152 -14.36 -3.82 -6.55
C VAL A 152 -14.92 -2.58 -7.24
N ALA A 153 -14.92 -1.43 -6.57
CA ALA A 153 -15.41 -0.17 -7.15
C ALA A 153 -14.61 0.23 -8.42
N PHE A 154 -13.31 -0.07 -8.45
CA PHE A 154 -12.43 0.27 -9.57
C PHE A 154 -12.34 -0.80 -10.67
N LEU A 155 -12.96 -1.98 -10.52
CA LEU A 155 -12.87 -3.07 -11.51
C LEU A 155 -13.18 -2.64 -12.95
N PRO A 156 -14.22 -1.84 -13.23
CA PRO A 156 -14.51 -1.40 -14.60
C PRO A 156 -13.38 -0.57 -15.23
N LEU A 157 -12.80 0.36 -14.48
CA LEU A 157 -11.69 1.19 -14.93
C LEU A 157 -10.38 0.39 -15.08
N LEU A 158 -10.15 -0.59 -14.20
CA LEU A 158 -9.00 -1.50 -14.31
C LEU A 158 -9.14 -2.40 -15.53
N GLN A 159 -10.32 -2.98 -15.76
CA GLN A 159 -10.56 -3.82 -16.95
C GLN A 159 -10.42 -3.03 -18.24
N ALA A 160 -10.83 -1.77 -18.26
CA ALA A 160 -10.69 -0.90 -19.44
C ALA A 160 -9.23 -0.69 -19.88
N ALA A 161 -8.25 -0.84 -18.96
CA ALA A 161 -6.81 -0.79 -19.29
C ALA A 161 -6.32 -2.06 -20.00
N VAL A 162 -7.09 -3.15 -19.98
CA VAL A 162 -6.72 -4.45 -20.58
C VAL A 162 -7.14 -4.54 -22.05
N GLU A 163 -7.90 -3.60 -22.54
CA GLU A 163 -8.37 -3.52 -23.93
C GLU A 163 -7.31 -2.91 -24.89
N PRO A 164 -7.22 -3.35 -26.19
CA PRO A 164 -8.20 -4.17 -26.90
C PRO A 164 -7.92 -5.67 -26.87
N LYS A 165 -8.99 -6.49 -26.86
CA LYS A 165 -8.95 -7.94 -26.93
C LYS A 165 -8.08 -8.41 -28.10
N GLY A 166 -6.95 -9.07 -27.78
CA GLY A 166 -6.06 -9.66 -28.80
C GLY A 166 -4.63 -9.11 -28.83
N GLN A 167 -4.29 -8.12 -28.03
CA GLN A 167 -2.90 -7.71 -27.85
C GLN A 167 -2.22 -8.50 -26.72
N LEU A 168 -0.90 -8.67 -26.81
CA LEU A 168 -0.05 -9.49 -25.91
C LEU A 168 -0.02 -8.99 -24.44
N GLU A 169 -0.69 -7.89 -24.09
CA GLU A 169 -0.68 -7.28 -22.77
C GLU A 169 -1.92 -7.59 -21.92
N ARG A 170 -2.41 -8.83 -21.99
CA ARG A 170 -3.33 -9.37 -20.98
C ARG A 170 -2.63 -9.25 -19.62
N PHE A 171 -3.27 -8.65 -18.61
CA PHE A 171 -2.68 -8.32 -17.30
C PHE A 171 -1.93 -6.98 -17.20
N ALA A 172 -2.19 -6.03 -18.08
CA ALA A 172 -1.68 -4.66 -17.96
C ALA A 172 -2.21 -3.95 -16.70
N ALA A 173 -3.43 -4.28 -16.25
CA ALA A 173 -4.01 -3.74 -15.03
C ALA A 173 -3.50 -4.47 -13.77
N SER A 174 -3.21 -3.71 -12.72
CA SER A 174 -2.69 -4.24 -11.46
C SER A 174 -3.30 -3.56 -10.24
N VAL A 175 -3.53 -4.35 -9.21
CA VAL A 175 -3.83 -3.87 -7.85
C VAL A 175 -2.66 -4.23 -6.94
N ILE A 176 -2.18 -3.27 -6.16
CA ILE A 176 -1.20 -3.49 -5.10
C ILE A 176 -1.89 -3.20 -3.77
N THR A 177 -1.97 -4.19 -2.90
CA THR A 177 -2.44 -4.01 -1.53
C THR A 177 -1.24 -3.80 -0.60
N ILE A 178 -1.42 -2.99 0.44
CA ILE A 178 -0.40 -2.84 1.49
C ILE A 178 -0.83 -3.64 2.70
N SER A 179 -0.26 -4.85 2.81
CA SER A 179 -0.37 -5.68 4.01
C SER A 179 0.66 -5.26 5.08
N SER A 180 1.33 -6.17 5.72
CA SER A 180 2.42 -5.94 6.66
C SER A 180 3.18 -7.24 6.91
N MET A 181 4.46 -7.15 7.29
CA MET A 181 5.16 -8.28 7.91
C MET A 181 4.40 -8.81 9.13
N SER A 182 3.69 -7.92 9.85
CA SER A 182 2.85 -8.26 11.00
C SER A 182 1.71 -9.23 10.69
N GLY A 183 1.23 -9.25 9.44
CA GLY A 183 0.23 -10.22 8.97
C GLY A 183 0.81 -11.59 8.61
N ILE A 184 2.14 -11.74 8.65
CA ILE A 184 2.85 -12.99 8.32
C ILE A 184 3.49 -13.60 9.58
N MET A 185 4.02 -12.77 10.49
CA MET A 185 4.67 -13.23 11.71
C MET A 185 3.68 -13.82 12.72
N ARG A 186 4.19 -14.67 13.65
CA ARG A 186 3.41 -15.24 14.76
C ARG A 186 3.50 -14.43 16.05
N HIS A 187 4.29 -13.38 16.09
CA HIS A 187 4.44 -12.52 17.25
C HIS A 187 3.51 -11.32 17.15
N ALA A 188 2.61 -11.13 18.10
CA ALA A 188 1.59 -10.07 18.05
C ALA A 188 2.16 -8.66 18.22
N GLN A 189 3.30 -8.50 18.89
CA GLN A 189 3.92 -7.19 19.23
C GLN A 189 2.93 -6.23 19.92
N GLY A 190 1.96 -6.78 20.67
CA GLY A 190 0.89 -6.01 21.28
C GLY A 190 -0.23 -5.54 20.33
N HIS A 191 -0.24 -5.94 19.08
CA HIS A 191 -1.20 -5.47 18.07
C HIS A 191 -2.02 -6.63 17.46
N PHE A 192 -2.81 -7.34 18.26
CA PHE A 192 -3.60 -8.49 17.81
C PHE A 192 -4.56 -8.15 16.66
N SER A 193 -5.35 -7.08 16.80
CA SER A 193 -6.33 -6.66 15.79
C SER A 193 -5.64 -6.28 14.47
N TYR A 194 -4.54 -5.54 14.53
CA TYR A 194 -3.77 -5.15 13.35
C TYR A 194 -3.13 -6.35 12.65
N ASN A 195 -2.43 -7.20 13.40
CA ASN A 195 -1.73 -8.35 12.83
C ASN A 195 -2.72 -9.31 12.16
N THR A 196 -3.86 -9.57 12.80
CA THR A 196 -4.90 -10.43 12.21
C THR A 196 -5.57 -9.78 11.00
N ALA A 197 -5.84 -8.47 11.03
CA ALA A 197 -6.36 -7.74 9.87
C ALA A 197 -5.36 -7.76 8.69
N LYS A 198 -4.08 -7.54 8.94
CA LYS A 198 -3.04 -7.63 7.88
C LYS A 198 -2.83 -9.06 7.39
N GLY A 199 -3.00 -10.07 8.24
CA GLY A 199 -3.08 -11.48 7.83
C GLY A 199 -4.29 -11.76 6.92
N ALA A 200 -5.44 -11.20 7.27
CA ALA A 200 -6.62 -11.27 6.41
C ALA A 200 -6.40 -10.55 5.07
N THR A 201 -5.70 -9.41 5.04
CA THR A 201 -5.34 -8.70 3.80
C THR A 201 -4.38 -9.52 2.93
N VAL A 202 -3.41 -10.23 3.53
CA VAL A 202 -2.54 -11.19 2.82
C VAL A 202 -3.38 -12.26 2.11
N HIS A 203 -4.34 -12.86 2.82
CA HIS A 203 -5.21 -13.89 2.23
C HIS A 203 -6.18 -13.31 1.18
N LEU A 204 -6.78 -12.15 1.47
CA LEU A 204 -7.68 -11.44 0.55
C LEU A 204 -6.98 -11.14 -0.79
N THR A 205 -5.71 -10.73 -0.75
CA THR A 205 -4.90 -10.51 -1.96
C THR A 205 -4.87 -11.76 -2.84
N LYS A 206 -4.64 -12.94 -2.25
CA LYS A 206 -4.60 -14.22 -2.98
C LYS A 206 -5.96 -14.58 -3.56
N LEU A 207 -7.04 -14.38 -2.82
CA LEU A 207 -8.41 -14.59 -3.32
C LEU A 207 -8.71 -13.67 -4.51
N MET A 208 -8.47 -12.37 -4.37
CA MET A 208 -8.71 -11.41 -5.44
C MET A 208 -7.84 -11.71 -6.67
N SER A 209 -6.58 -12.13 -6.50
CA SER A 209 -5.71 -12.48 -7.62
C SER A 209 -6.23 -13.67 -8.43
N SER A 210 -6.83 -14.66 -7.76
CA SER A 210 -7.44 -15.83 -8.41
C SER A 210 -8.73 -15.44 -9.14
N GLU A 211 -9.61 -14.67 -8.50
CA GLU A 211 -10.92 -14.37 -9.06
C GLU A 211 -10.87 -13.31 -10.18
N PHE A 212 -10.01 -12.29 -10.04
CA PHE A 212 -9.97 -11.15 -10.98
C PHE A 212 -9.06 -11.39 -12.18
N GLN A 213 -8.26 -12.47 -12.21
CA GLN A 213 -7.43 -12.81 -13.35
C GLN A 213 -8.24 -13.05 -14.64
N LYS A 214 -9.51 -13.47 -14.54
CA LYS A 214 -10.40 -13.64 -15.70
C LYS A 214 -10.73 -12.32 -16.37
N ALA A 215 -10.76 -11.22 -15.59
CA ALA A 215 -10.89 -9.86 -16.09
C ALA A 215 -9.55 -9.26 -16.57
N GLY A 216 -8.45 -10.02 -16.50
CA GLY A 216 -7.11 -9.57 -16.88
C GLY A 216 -6.44 -8.68 -15.83
N ILE A 217 -6.90 -8.72 -14.58
CA ILE A 217 -6.42 -7.88 -13.49
C ILE A 217 -5.54 -8.74 -12.56
N ARG A 218 -4.31 -8.27 -12.29
CA ARG A 218 -3.39 -8.85 -11.33
C ARG A 218 -3.61 -8.22 -9.96
N VAL A 219 -3.43 -8.99 -8.89
CA VAL A 219 -3.47 -8.49 -7.53
C VAL A 219 -2.27 -9.04 -6.76
N ASN A 220 -1.42 -8.16 -6.23
CA ASN A 220 -0.26 -8.51 -5.42
C ASN A 220 -0.25 -7.68 -4.15
N SER A 221 0.57 -8.05 -3.18
CA SER A 221 0.74 -7.32 -1.93
C SER A 221 2.18 -6.97 -1.66
N ILE A 222 2.40 -5.79 -1.10
CA ILE A 222 3.64 -5.47 -0.39
C ILE A 222 3.36 -5.66 1.09
N ALA A 223 4.24 -6.36 1.80
CA ALA A 223 4.23 -6.55 3.25
C ALA A 223 5.41 -5.78 3.88
N PRO A 224 5.23 -4.48 4.20
CA PRO A 224 6.30 -3.67 4.75
C PRO A 224 6.70 -4.11 6.17
N GLY A 225 7.99 -3.93 6.47
CA GLY A 225 8.50 -3.85 7.83
C GLY A 225 8.36 -2.43 8.39
N TYR A 226 9.39 -1.96 9.07
CA TYR A 226 9.43 -0.62 9.66
C TYR A 226 9.82 0.43 8.63
N PHE A 227 8.84 1.16 8.13
CA PHE A 227 9.02 2.33 7.26
C PHE A 227 8.58 3.62 7.98
N PRO A 228 9.21 4.77 7.68
CA PRO A 228 8.77 6.07 8.20
C PRO A 228 7.36 6.41 7.72
N SER A 229 6.45 6.65 8.66
CA SER A 229 5.06 7.03 8.42
C SER A 229 4.47 7.70 9.66
N GLU A 230 3.33 8.37 9.55
CA GLU A 230 2.60 8.88 10.73
C GLU A 230 2.28 7.75 11.72
N MET A 231 2.07 6.51 11.25
CA MET A 231 1.85 5.34 12.10
C MET A 231 3.07 4.97 12.94
N THR A 232 4.30 5.12 12.43
CA THR A 232 5.55 4.73 13.09
C THR A 232 6.23 5.88 13.84
N ALA A 233 6.14 7.10 13.32
CA ALA A 233 6.78 8.30 13.85
C ALA A 233 5.82 9.20 14.63
N LYS A 234 4.49 9.02 14.48
CA LYS A 234 3.39 9.85 15.02
C LYS A 234 3.25 11.23 14.38
N GLU A 235 4.28 11.72 13.69
CA GLU A 235 4.32 13.06 13.10
C GLU A 235 4.88 13.01 11.67
N SER A 236 4.49 14.00 10.87
CA SER A 236 5.09 14.31 9.58
C SER A 236 5.52 15.77 9.56
N ASN A 237 6.55 16.10 8.80
CA ASN A 237 6.99 17.47 8.58
C ASN A 237 6.10 18.20 7.54
N ASP A 238 6.42 19.47 7.23
CA ASP A 238 5.68 20.31 6.26
C ASP A 238 5.66 19.73 4.83
N GLN A 239 6.50 18.75 4.55
CA GLN A 239 6.54 18.00 3.29
C GLN A 239 5.83 16.65 3.38
N ASN A 240 5.04 16.42 4.43
CA ASN A 240 4.35 15.13 4.68
C ASN A 240 5.29 13.92 4.82
N LYS A 241 6.55 14.15 5.18
CA LYS A 241 7.56 13.12 5.43
C LYS A 241 7.73 12.88 6.92
N SER A 242 7.67 11.62 7.32
CA SER A 242 8.00 11.16 8.65
C SER A 242 9.46 10.73 8.73
N HIS A 243 10.04 10.80 9.92
CA HIS A 243 11.41 10.33 10.19
C HIS A 243 11.41 9.33 11.34
N VAL A 244 12.11 8.23 11.17
CA VAL A 244 12.36 7.24 12.22
C VAL A 244 13.88 7.08 12.31
N PRO A 245 14.52 7.44 13.45
CA PRO A 245 15.96 7.28 13.65
C PRO A 245 16.36 5.79 13.61
N ASP A 246 17.59 5.52 13.15
CA ASP A 246 18.14 4.17 13.09
C ASP A 246 18.22 3.54 14.49
N GLU A 247 18.59 4.34 15.53
CA GLU A 247 18.69 3.93 16.92
C GLU A 247 17.36 3.32 17.41
N LYS A 248 16.23 3.92 17.07
CA LYS A 248 14.90 3.42 17.43
C LYS A 248 14.60 2.03 16.83
N ILE A 249 15.20 1.72 15.69
CA ILE A 249 15.08 0.41 15.06
C ILE A 249 16.07 -0.58 15.69
N GLN A 250 17.28 -0.13 16.01
CA GLN A 250 18.30 -0.92 16.70
C GLN A 250 17.82 -1.38 18.09
N GLU A 251 17.17 -0.49 18.83
CA GLU A 251 16.57 -0.78 20.14
C GLU A 251 15.52 -1.91 20.10
N LYS A 252 14.88 -2.15 18.96
CA LYS A 252 13.95 -3.27 18.78
C LYS A 252 14.62 -4.64 18.81
N GLY A 253 15.92 -4.71 18.49
CA GLY A 253 16.76 -5.90 18.59
C GLY A 253 16.48 -7.03 17.60
N HIS A 254 15.43 -6.89 16.77
CA HIS A 254 15.00 -7.95 15.86
C HIS A 254 14.93 -7.50 14.37
N VAL A 255 15.58 -6.41 14.02
CA VAL A 255 15.69 -5.94 12.64
C VAL A 255 17.13 -6.15 12.15
N PRO A 256 17.42 -7.18 11.33
CA PRO A 256 18.79 -7.48 10.90
C PRO A 256 19.47 -6.31 10.20
N LEU A 257 18.74 -5.53 9.42
CA LEU A 257 19.27 -4.38 8.69
C LEU A 257 19.56 -3.15 9.59
N GLN A 258 19.11 -3.16 10.85
CA GLN A 258 19.36 -2.15 11.90
C GLN A 258 18.98 -0.71 11.54
N ARG A 259 18.11 -0.52 10.57
CA ARG A 259 17.55 0.78 10.16
C ARG A 259 16.12 0.63 9.61
N PRO A 260 15.35 1.71 9.52
CA PRO A 260 14.09 1.69 8.80
C PRO A 260 14.27 1.51 7.29
N GLY A 261 13.22 1.07 6.62
CA GLY A 261 13.16 1.06 5.15
C GLY A 261 13.20 2.48 4.58
N ARG A 262 13.82 2.63 3.43
CA ARG A 262 13.93 3.91 2.70
C ARG A 262 12.83 4.03 1.64
N ASP A 263 12.52 5.27 1.27
CA ASP A 263 11.54 5.59 0.24
C ASP A 263 11.81 4.84 -1.07
N GLN A 264 13.08 4.76 -1.47
CA GLN A 264 13.50 4.09 -2.70
C GLN A 264 13.24 2.58 -2.68
N GLU A 265 13.38 1.93 -1.51
CA GLU A 265 13.15 0.48 -1.37
C GLU A 265 11.67 0.14 -1.52
N MET A 266 10.79 0.99 -0.98
CA MET A 266 9.35 0.89 -1.21
C MET A 266 8.99 1.18 -2.67
N GLY A 267 9.55 2.24 -3.23
CA GLY A 267 9.32 2.65 -4.63
C GLY A 267 9.75 1.57 -5.63
N MET A 268 10.92 0.97 -5.47
CA MET A 268 11.41 -0.13 -6.32
C MET A 268 10.46 -1.32 -6.31
N THR A 269 9.93 -1.69 -5.13
CA THR A 269 9.00 -2.81 -5.01
C THR A 269 7.67 -2.51 -5.70
N ALA A 270 7.15 -1.30 -5.52
CA ALA A 270 5.91 -0.88 -6.18
C ALA A 270 6.06 -0.84 -7.71
N LEU A 271 7.17 -0.30 -8.23
CA LEU A 271 7.49 -0.29 -9.66
C LEU A 271 7.62 -1.71 -10.22
N TYR A 272 8.30 -2.61 -9.50
CA TYR A 272 8.43 -4.02 -9.88
C TYR A 272 7.07 -4.69 -10.04
N LEU A 273 6.19 -4.58 -9.03
CA LEU A 273 4.86 -5.19 -9.08
C LEU A 273 3.96 -4.57 -10.16
N ALA A 274 4.09 -3.27 -10.38
CA ALA A 274 3.36 -2.58 -11.44
C ALA A 274 3.78 -3.06 -12.84
N LYS A 275 5.09 -3.22 -13.09
CA LYS A 275 5.67 -3.48 -14.41
C LYS A 275 5.85 -4.95 -14.75
N ASN A 276 5.98 -5.82 -13.75
CA ASN A 276 6.16 -7.24 -14.01
C ASN A 276 4.80 -7.93 -14.18
N HIS A 277 4.31 -8.02 -15.41
CA HIS A 277 3.01 -8.60 -15.72
C HIS A 277 2.93 -10.12 -15.48
N TYR A 278 4.07 -10.77 -15.24
CA TYR A 278 4.14 -12.21 -14.96
C TYR A 278 3.97 -12.56 -13.47
N VAL A 279 3.83 -11.54 -12.62
CA VAL A 279 3.64 -11.71 -11.16
C VAL A 279 2.19 -11.44 -10.80
N ASN A 280 1.50 -12.43 -10.24
CA ASN A 280 0.12 -12.36 -9.77
C ASN A 280 -0.08 -13.25 -8.54
N GLY A 281 -0.70 -12.71 -7.49
CA GLY A 281 -0.99 -13.43 -6.24
C GLY A 281 0.13 -13.43 -5.21
N GLU A 282 1.22 -12.69 -5.46
CA GLU A 282 2.40 -12.68 -4.60
C GLU A 282 2.29 -11.65 -3.47
N VAL A 283 2.94 -11.99 -2.35
CA VAL A 283 3.11 -11.13 -1.18
C VAL A 283 4.60 -10.94 -0.94
N ILE A 284 5.10 -9.74 -1.23
CA ILE A 284 6.51 -9.43 -1.12
C ILE A 284 6.77 -8.73 0.20
N ALA A 285 7.51 -9.38 1.10
CA ALA A 285 8.01 -8.77 2.32
C ALA A 285 9.18 -7.82 1.99
N VAL A 286 9.07 -6.58 2.50
CA VAL A 286 10.13 -5.56 2.43
C VAL A 286 10.38 -5.11 3.87
N ASP A 287 11.14 -5.89 4.63
CA ASP A 287 11.13 -5.85 6.10
C ASP A 287 12.52 -5.77 6.74
N GLY A 288 13.58 -5.64 5.94
CA GLY A 288 14.96 -5.62 6.46
C GLY A 288 15.40 -6.94 7.09
N GLY A 289 14.70 -8.05 6.78
CA GLY A 289 15.02 -9.40 7.25
C GLY A 289 14.31 -9.81 8.55
N VAL A 290 13.36 -9.03 9.06
CA VAL A 290 12.63 -9.32 10.31
C VAL A 290 11.99 -10.71 10.30
N LEU A 291 11.30 -11.09 9.22
CA LEU A 291 10.65 -12.39 9.12
C LEU A 291 11.61 -13.61 9.10
N ASN A 292 12.92 -13.38 9.00
CA ASN A 292 13.90 -14.45 9.10
C ASN A 292 14.35 -14.72 10.56
N VAL A 293 14.12 -13.76 11.45
CA VAL A 293 14.57 -13.84 12.86
C VAL A 293 13.43 -13.85 13.88
N VAL A 294 12.29 -13.27 13.51
CA VAL A 294 11.08 -13.34 14.36
C VAL A 294 10.29 -14.61 14.01
N ALA A 295 9.86 -15.34 15.03
CA ALA A 295 9.07 -16.57 14.83
C ALA A 295 7.84 -16.31 13.95
N GLY A 296 7.70 -17.03 12.84
CA GLY A 296 6.54 -16.74 11.98
C GLY A 296 6.42 -17.49 10.67
N ARG A 297 7.39 -18.29 10.30
CA ARG A 297 7.24 -19.20 9.15
C ARG A 297 6.95 -20.62 9.56
#